data_e5d7670765a632a980a547d4f24bac0a
#
_entry.id   e5d7670765a632a980a547d4f24bac0a
#
_cell.length_a   1.000
_cell.length_b   1.000
_cell.length_c   1.000
_cell.angle_alpha   90.00
_cell.angle_beta   90.00
_cell.angle_gamma   90.00
#
_symmetry.space_group_name_H-M   'P 1'
#
loop_
_entity.id
_entity.type
_entity.pdbx_description
1 polymer ?
#
loop_
_entity_poly.entity_id
_entity_poly.type
_entity_poly.pdbx_seq_one_letter_code
_entity_poly.pdbx_strand_id
1 'polypeptide(L)'
;MPFACIHVPNFILQSALRIEPGLRAQPAGILDGVLPFVTVIAKNKKAGALGLQIGMTKSQAEQIQGLQLRRRSIEHETAAHAALVDLALSFSPRIEETAADTIILDLAGLAQLFGGFEKLAQRLGRRAKKFGLSAQVAVGSNPEAAQLAARGFAGMTVLSPDEETERLDSLPIIALNPSLEIRETLERWGVRTCQALTALPVAQLSERLGQEGVRLQELARGASGRALIPTIAAMEFEEVMELDTAVSELEPLSFLLGRLLDQLCGRLSARALATNEIRLRMELERSEEEIFGIGGKKKHTNISIDRMRRGAASSAPTNAEADDAHSSMGVASRGSLRRSGQTGLTSSAPTKSAPLIYEHALRLPLAMRDSKALLRLWRLHLESHPPASPIVKITMAAEPAKIRFAQSGLFVPLSPDPEKLEITMARTGHFVGAANIGSPELLDTHRPLSFRVRRFNPLAADDSAESISSGGSALLPPATALRVFRPAMPARVEARDNARDTSREMMSKVNAPARVYFGGVWGDVMAASGPWRSSGDWWTEDPWNQDEWDLEIEFPVPAAKETNAFSRTAFSQTAQKAESTRARGVYRIVRERASGEWFVRGVYD
;
A
#
# COMPACT_ATOMS: atom_id res chain seq x y z
N MET A 1 -29.11 -27.14 16.74
CA MET A 1 -28.75 -25.73 16.45
C MET A 1 -28.48 -25.65 14.97
N PRO A 2 -28.92 -24.63 14.25
CA PRO A 2 -28.70 -24.55 12.81
C PRO A 2 -27.26 -24.12 12.47
N PHE A 3 -26.74 -24.72 11.40
CA PHE A 3 -25.43 -24.37 10.83
C PHE A 3 -25.59 -24.01 9.36
N ALA A 4 -24.75 -23.10 8.87
CA ALA A 4 -24.62 -22.86 7.46
C ALA A 4 -23.28 -23.39 6.95
N CYS A 5 -23.28 -23.93 5.74
CA CYS A 5 -22.07 -24.26 5.02
C CYS A 5 -21.97 -23.42 3.76
N ILE A 6 -20.81 -22.85 3.52
CA ILE A 6 -20.43 -22.19 2.28
C ILE A 6 -19.44 -23.10 1.57
N HIS A 7 -19.80 -23.58 0.39
CA HIS A 7 -18.94 -24.38 -0.47
C HIS A 7 -18.72 -23.71 -1.81
N VAL A 8 -17.47 -23.63 -2.26
CA VAL A 8 -17.08 -23.05 -3.56
C VAL A 8 -16.69 -24.19 -4.51
N PRO A 9 -17.59 -24.63 -5.38
CA PRO A 9 -17.29 -25.72 -6.32
C PRO A 9 -16.21 -25.32 -7.31
N ASN A 10 -15.35 -26.29 -7.68
CA ASN A 10 -14.24 -26.05 -8.60
C ASN A 10 -13.33 -24.88 -8.14
N PHE A 11 -12.94 -24.93 -6.87
CA PHE A 11 -12.25 -23.85 -6.16
C PHE A 11 -10.98 -23.38 -6.86
N ILE A 12 -10.17 -24.31 -7.39
CA ILE A 12 -8.94 -24.02 -8.12
C ILE A 12 -9.22 -23.09 -9.33
N LEU A 13 -10.28 -23.36 -10.08
CA LEU A 13 -10.69 -22.49 -11.17
C LEU A 13 -11.28 -21.17 -10.66
N GLN A 14 -12.08 -21.20 -9.59
CA GLN A 14 -12.71 -20.02 -9.02
C GLN A 14 -11.67 -19.02 -8.47
N SER A 15 -10.56 -19.50 -7.90
CA SER A 15 -9.46 -18.65 -7.43
C SER A 15 -8.81 -17.88 -8.59
N ALA A 16 -8.57 -18.53 -9.73
CA ALA A 16 -8.10 -17.87 -10.95
C ALA A 16 -9.14 -16.89 -11.52
N LEU A 17 -10.43 -17.28 -11.57
CA LEU A 17 -11.52 -16.41 -12.03
C LEU A 17 -11.78 -15.21 -11.11
N ARG A 18 -11.37 -15.27 -9.85
CA ARG A 18 -11.41 -14.16 -8.92
C ARG A 18 -10.41 -13.09 -9.32
N ILE A 19 -9.23 -13.50 -9.72
CA ILE A 19 -8.15 -12.63 -10.20
C ILE A 19 -8.43 -12.13 -11.63
N GLU A 20 -8.92 -13.00 -12.53
CA GLU A 20 -9.22 -12.67 -13.93
C GLU A 20 -10.69 -12.93 -14.28
N PRO A 21 -11.66 -12.06 -13.90
CA PRO A 21 -13.09 -12.29 -14.19
C PRO A 21 -13.43 -12.36 -15.68
N GLY A 22 -12.60 -11.79 -16.57
CA GLY A 22 -12.75 -11.91 -18.01
C GLY A 22 -12.79 -13.37 -18.50
N LEU A 23 -12.06 -14.24 -17.83
CA LEU A 23 -12.04 -15.67 -18.12
C LEU A 23 -13.39 -16.38 -17.90
N ARG A 24 -14.33 -15.79 -17.12
CA ARG A 24 -15.69 -16.35 -16.95
C ARG A 24 -16.48 -16.39 -18.25
N ALA A 25 -16.21 -15.42 -19.12
CA ALA A 25 -16.86 -15.34 -20.42
C ALA A 25 -16.22 -16.24 -21.47
N GLN A 26 -15.03 -16.78 -21.22
CA GLN A 26 -14.22 -17.54 -22.16
C GLN A 26 -14.11 -19.03 -21.72
N PRO A 27 -13.81 -19.95 -22.66
CA PRO A 27 -13.43 -21.31 -22.33
C PRO A 27 -12.10 -21.31 -21.57
N ALA A 28 -12.09 -21.75 -20.30
CA ALA A 28 -10.91 -21.69 -19.45
C ALA A 28 -10.61 -23.02 -18.77
N GLY A 29 -9.31 -23.35 -18.65
CA GLY A 29 -8.80 -24.52 -17.94
C GLY A 29 -7.55 -24.19 -17.11
N ILE A 30 -7.35 -24.95 -16.04
CA ILE A 30 -6.19 -24.82 -15.16
C ILE A 30 -5.28 -26.03 -15.34
N LEU A 31 -3.99 -25.74 -15.49
CA LEU A 31 -2.92 -26.73 -15.63
C LEU A 31 -2.13 -26.82 -14.33
N ASP A 32 -1.76 -28.05 -13.95
CA ASP A 32 -0.85 -28.30 -12.83
C ASP A 32 0.16 -29.38 -13.20
N GLY A 33 1.28 -29.40 -12.49
CA GLY A 33 2.36 -30.36 -12.68
C GLY A 33 3.68 -29.72 -13.12
N VAL A 34 4.71 -30.58 -13.21
CA VAL A 34 6.06 -30.22 -13.65
C VAL A 34 6.29 -30.84 -15.03
N LEU A 35 6.94 -30.09 -15.93
CA LEU A 35 7.30 -30.59 -17.25
C LEU A 35 8.08 -31.92 -17.13
N PRO A 36 7.77 -32.95 -17.94
CA PRO A 36 6.79 -32.98 -19.06
C PRO A 36 5.35 -33.34 -18.64
N PHE A 37 5.06 -33.60 -17.36
CA PHE A 37 3.79 -34.15 -16.85
C PHE A 37 2.79 -33.07 -16.42
N VAL A 38 2.65 -32.00 -17.22
CA VAL A 38 1.66 -30.96 -16.97
C VAL A 38 0.30 -31.38 -17.50
N THR A 39 -0.72 -31.44 -16.65
CA THR A 39 -2.07 -31.88 -17.00
C THR A 39 -3.14 -30.87 -16.60
N VAL A 40 -4.31 -30.97 -17.23
CA VAL A 40 -5.52 -30.21 -16.89
C VAL A 40 -6.13 -30.75 -15.61
N ILE A 41 -6.26 -29.91 -14.59
CA ILE A 41 -6.84 -30.28 -13.28
C ILE A 41 -8.23 -29.67 -13.04
N ALA A 42 -8.55 -28.55 -13.72
CA ALA A 42 -9.83 -27.87 -13.59
C ALA A 42 -10.25 -27.22 -14.91
N LYS A 43 -11.57 -27.13 -15.14
CA LYS A 43 -12.13 -26.52 -16.36
C LYS A 43 -13.49 -25.90 -16.09
N ASN A 44 -13.88 -24.89 -16.87
CA ASN A 44 -15.24 -24.37 -16.87
C ASN A 44 -16.14 -25.15 -17.85
N LYS A 45 -17.45 -24.91 -17.77
CA LYS A 45 -18.44 -25.57 -18.65
C LYS A 45 -18.16 -25.29 -20.12
N LYS A 46 -17.70 -24.08 -20.48
CA LYS A 46 -17.42 -23.71 -21.86
C LYS A 46 -16.21 -24.47 -22.43
N ALA A 47 -15.15 -24.62 -21.65
CA ALA A 47 -14.01 -25.44 -22.06
C ALA A 47 -14.37 -26.92 -22.19
N GLY A 48 -15.25 -27.44 -21.30
CA GLY A 48 -15.80 -28.77 -21.41
C GLY A 48 -16.60 -28.98 -22.69
N ALA A 49 -17.37 -27.98 -23.11
CA ALA A 49 -18.13 -28.04 -24.39
C ALA A 49 -17.24 -28.06 -25.64
N LEU A 50 -16.00 -27.51 -25.54
CA LEU A 50 -14.99 -27.59 -26.62
C LEU A 50 -14.18 -28.90 -26.56
N GLY A 51 -14.52 -29.82 -25.67
CA GLY A 51 -13.86 -31.13 -25.57
C GLY A 51 -12.71 -31.21 -24.56
N LEU A 52 -12.38 -30.12 -23.82
CA LEU A 52 -11.36 -30.21 -22.77
C LEU A 52 -11.77 -31.20 -21.68
N GLN A 53 -10.88 -32.11 -21.31
CA GLN A 53 -11.10 -33.09 -20.24
C GLN A 53 -10.04 -32.94 -19.14
N ILE A 54 -10.41 -33.23 -17.90
CA ILE A 54 -9.48 -33.32 -16.78
C ILE A 54 -8.53 -34.50 -17.03
N GLY A 55 -7.23 -34.32 -16.77
CA GLY A 55 -6.19 -35.31 -17.06
C GLY A 55 -5.54 -35.20 -18.44
N MET A 56 -6.09 -34.39 -19.36
CA MET A 56 -5.41 -34.10 -20.64
C MET A 56 -4.08 -33.43 -20.39
N THR A 57 -3.07 -33.79 -21.17
CA THR A 57 -1.78 -33.13 -21.16
C THR A 57 -1.86 -31.71 -21.72
N LYS A 58 -0.91 -30.84 -21.34
CA LYS A 58 -0.81 -29.48 -21.86
C LYS A 58 -0.86 -29.45 -23.39
N SER A 59 -0.06 -30.31 -24.06
CA SER A 59 -0.01 -30.37 -25.52
C SER A 59 -1.32 -30.77 -26.17
N GLN A 60 -2.10 -31.66 -25.55
CA GLN A 60 -3.44 -32.02 -26.01
C GLN A 60 -4.44 -30.86 -25.84
N ALA A 61 -4.36 -30.15 -24.71
CA ALA A 61 -5.22 -29.01 -24.45
C ALA A 61 -4.94 -27.82 -25.38
N GLU A 62 -3.68 -27.57 -25.72
CA GLU A 62 -3.26 -26.50 -26.63
C GLU A 62 -3.75 -26.70 -28.09
N GLN A 63 -4.11 -27.91 -28.46
CA GLN A 63 -4.71 -28.19 -29.79
C GLN A 63 -6.17 -27.69 -29.90
N ILE A 64 -6.82 -27.41 -28.78
CA ILE A 64 -8.18 -26.90 -28.75
C ILE A 64 -8.17 -25.38 -28.96
N GLN A 65 -8.66 -24.92 -30.11
CA GLN A 65 -8.67 -23.51 -30.45
C GLN A 65 -9.58 -22.68 -29.52
N GLY A 66 -9.15 -21.47 -29.18
CA GLY A 66 -9.92 -20.53 -28.36
C GLY A 66 -9.93 -20.83 -26.87
N LEU A 67 -9.15 -21.81 -26.41
CA LEU A 67 -9.04 -22.16 -25.00
C LEU A 67 -8.03 -21.25 -24.26
N GLN A 68 -8.44 -20.77 -23.10
CA GLN A 68 -7.58 -20.01 -22.19
C GLN A 68 -7.04 -20.96 -21.10
N LEU A 69 -5.77 -21.22 -21.14
CA LEU A 69 -5.09 -22.06 -20.15
C LEU A 69 -4.32 -21.20 -19.15
N ARG A 70 -4.44 -21.51 -17.86
CA ARG A 70 -3.68 -20.87 -16.77
C ARG A 70 -2.98 -21.92 -15.95
N ARG A 71 -1.85 -21.58 -15.38
CA ARG A 71 -1.20 -22.44 -14.39
C ARG A 71 -1.90 -22.29 -13.05
N ARG A 72 -1.87 -23.36 -12.28
CA ARG A 72 -2.32 -23.34 -10.89
C ARG A 72 -1.43 -22.40 -10.07
N SER A 73 -2.03 -21.54 -9.27
CA SER A 73 -1.35 -20.70 -8.29
C SER A 73 -1.91 -20.99 -6.91
N ILE A 74 -1.06 -21.53 -6.04
CA ILE A 74 -1.39 -21.78 -4.63
C ILE A 74 -1.66 -20.47 -3.90
N GLU A 75 -0.98 -19.40 -4.27
CA GLU A 75 -1.16 -18.07 -3.69
C GLU A 75 -2.56 -17.50 -4.00
N HIS A 76 -3.06 -17.71 -5.22
CA HIS A 76 -4.43 -17.34 -5.57
C HIS A 76 -5.47 -18.15 -4.78
N GLU A 77 -5.21 -19.44 -4.56
CA GLU A 77 -6.06 -20.30 -3.73
C GLU A 77 -6.05 -19.83 -2.28
N THR A 78 -4.89 -19.51 -1.72
CA THR A 78 -4.73 -18.99 -0.35
C THR A 78 -5.47 -17.67 -0.16
N ALA A 79 -5.32 -16.73 -1.09
CA ALA A 79 -6.01 -15.44 -1.05
C ALA A 79 -7.53 -15.61 -1.20
N ALA A 80 -8.00 -16.54 -2.05
CA ALA A 80 -9.41 -16.85 -2.21
C ALA A 80 -10.01 -17.49 -0.95
N HIS A 81 -9.27 -18.41 -0.31
CA HIS A 81 -9.65 -19.03 0.96
C HIS A 81 -9.74 -17.98 2.09
N ALA A 82 -8.73 -17.12 2.23
CA ALA A 82 -8.74 -16.04 3.22
C ALA A 82 -9.94 -15.09 3.02
N ALA A 83 -10.29 -14.78 1.76
CA ALA A 83 -11.48 -14.00 1.45
C ALA A 83 -12.78 -14.73 1.85
N LEU A 84 -12.84 -16.05 1.70
CA LEU A 84 -13.98 -16.86 2.12
C LEU A 84 -14.11 -16.88 3.65
N VAL A 85 -13.00 -16.97 4.37
CA VAL A 85 -12.93 -16.86 5.84
C VAL A 85 -13.42 -15.50 6.32
N ASP A 86 -12.92 -14.40 5.74
CA ASP A 86 -13.34 -13.03 6.09
C ASP A 86 -14.83 -12.81 5.81
N LEU A 87 -15.34 -13.39 4.73
CA LEU A 87 -16.76 -13.41 4.42
C LEU A 87 -17.56 -14.11 5.51
N ALA A 88 -17.17 -15.33 5.91
CA ALA A 88 -17.86 -16.11 6.91
C ALA A 88 -17.89 -15.40 8.28
N LEU A 89 -16.75 -14.85 8.70
CA LEU A 89 -16.61 -14.07 9.95
C LEU A 89 -17.43 -12.78 9.96
N SER A 90 -17.81 -12.25 8.79
CA SER A 90 -18.73 -11.09 8.73
C SER A 90 -20.17 -11.45 9.10
N PHE A 91 -20.51 -12.72 9.21
CA PHE A 91 -21.86 -13.20 9.59
C PHE A 91 -21.88 -13.90 10.94
N SER A 92 -20.88 -14.74 11.22
CA SER A 92 -20.78 -15.47 12.49
C SER A 92 -19.36 -15.40 13.05
N PRO A 93 -19.18 -15.14 14.35
CA PRO A 93 -17.87 -15.19 14.99
C PRO A 93 -17.35 -16.63 15.18
N ARG A 94 -18.21 -17.62 15.03
CA ARG A 94 -17.88 -19.05 15.20
C ARG A 94 -17.96 -19.75 13.86
N ILE A 95 -16.79 -19.99 13.27
CA ILE A 95 -16.64 -20.66 11.99
C ILE A 95 -15.68 -21.86 12.13
N GLU A 96 -15.81 -22.81 11.23
CA GLU A 96 -14.89 -23.94 11.09
C GLU A 96 -14.40 -24.00 9.64
N GLU A 97 -13.10 -23.96 9.46
CA GLU A 97 -12.43 -24.18 8.17
C GLU A 97 -12.30 -25.69 7.92
N THR A 98 -13.29 -26.26 7.24
CA THR A 98 -13.32 -27.71 6.99
C THR A 98 -12.40 -28.09 5.83
N ALA A 99 -12.31 -27.24 4.81
CA ALA A 99 -11.43 -27.39 3.64
C ALA A 99 -11.19 -26.01 3.00
N ALA A 100 -10.21 -25.93 2.10
CA ALA A 100 -9.89 -24.68 1.40
C ALA A 100 -11.11 -24.07 0.66
N ASP A 101 -12.02 -24.89 0.20
CA ASP A 101 -13.23 -24.52 -0.54
C ASP A 101 -14.51 -24.50 0.32
N THR A 102 -14.44 -24.87 1.62
CA THR A 102 -15.61 -25.16 2.44
C THR A 102 -15.46 -24.59 3.85
N ILE A 103 -16.39 -23.73 4.27
CA ILE A 103 -16.45 -23.17 5.62
C ILE A 103 -17.84 -23.40 6.22
N ILE A 104 -17.88 -23.80 7.48
CA ILE A 104 -19.11 -23.99 8.26
C ILE A 104 -19.24 -22.85 9.28
N LEU A 105 -20.45 -22.34 9.44
CA LEU A 105 -20.79 -21.25 10.36
C LEU A 105 -21.81 -21.76 11.38
N ASP A 106 -21.61 -21.43 12.66
CA ASP A 106 -22.64 -21.57 13.68
C ASP A 106 -23.64 -20.41 13.57
N LEU A 107 -24.92 -20.73 13.42
CA LEU A 107 -25.99 -19.77 13.26
C LEU A 107 -26.80 -19.55 14.54
N ALA A 108 -26.36 -20.05 15.69
CA ALA A 108 -27.06 -19.87 16.96
C ALA A 108 -27.31 -18.37 17.26
N GLY A 109 -28.56 -18.00 17.44
CA GLY A 109 -28.98 -16.63 17.74
C GLY A 109 -29.02 -15.66 16.55
N LEU A 110 -28.57 -16.06 15.34
CA LEU A 110 -28.45 -15.16 14.20
C LEU A 110 -29.74 -15.03 13.35
N ALA A 111 -30.69 -15.95 13.50
CA ALA A 111 -31.92 -15.95 12.70
C ALA A 111 -32.69 -14.62 12.78
N GLN A 112 -32.84 -14.06 13.97
CA GLN A 112 -33.56 -12.80 14.19
C GLN A 112 -32.82 -11.61 13.57
N LEU A 113 -31.48 -11.58 13.67
CA LEU A 113 -30.65 -10.48 13.14
C LEU A 113 -30.73 -10.40 11.62
N PHE A 114 -30.84 -11.52 10.93
CA PHE A 114 -30.87 -11.54 9.46
C PHE A 114 -32.27 -11.69 8.85
N GLY A 115 -33.32 -11.87 9.70
CA GLY A 115 -34.70 -12.04 9.26
C GLY A 115 -35.00 -13.42 8.68
N GLY A 116 -34.37 -14.44 9.24
CA GLY A 116 -34.53 -15.87 8.89
C GLY A 116 -33.35 -16.44 8.09
N PHE A 117 -33.27 -17.77 8.08
CA PHE A 117 -32.16 -18.51 7.47
C PHE A 117 -32.10 -18.40 5.94
N GLU A 118 -33.24 -18.28 5.28
CA GLU A 118 -33.30 -18.05 3.82
C GLU A 118 -32.66 -16.73 3.43
N LYS A 119 -33.01 -15.64 4.13
CA LYS A 119 -32.44 -14.31 3.89
C LYS A 119 -30.94 -14.29 4.21
N LEU A 120 -30.53 -15.01 5.26
CA LEU A 120 -29.12 -15.17 5.62
C LEU A 120 -28.37 -15.89 4.51
N ALA A 121 -28.83 -17.04 4.03
CA ALA A 121 -28.23 -17.78 2.92
C ALA A 121 -28.12 -16.93 1.65
N GLN A 122 -29.19 -16.17 1.33
CA GLN A 122 -29.17 -15.23 0.19
C GLN A 122 -28.11 -14.13 0.35
N ARG A 123 -27.96 -13.58 1.56
CA ARG A 123 -26.95 -12.55 1.85
C ARG A 123 -25.54 -13.13 1.74
N LEU A 124 -25.30 -14.34 2.25
CA LEU A 124 -24.04 -15.08 2.11
C LEU A 124 -23.68 -15.28 0.64
N GLY A 125 -24.59 -15.80 -0.17
CA GLY A 125 -24.36 -16.02 -1.59
C GLY A 125 -24.09 -14.73 -2.37
N ARG A 126 -24.85 -13.65 -2.07
CA ARG A 126 -24.59 -12.32 -2.68
C ARG A 126 -23.24 -11.74 -2.27
N ARG A 127 -22.83 -11.93 -1.02
CA ARG A 127 -21.54 -11.46 -0.54
C ARG A 127 -20.39 -12.27 -1.17
N ALA A 128 -20.53 -13.58 -1.32
CA ALA A 128 -19.56 -14.42 -2.03
C ALA A 128 -19.32 -13.92 -3.47
N LYS A 129 -20.39 -13.56 -4.19
CA LYS A 129 -20.27 -12.97 -5.54
C LYS A 129 -19.50 -11.65 -5.55
N LYS A 130 -19.67 -10.79 -4.52
CA LYS A 130 -18.88 -9.55 -4.39
C LYS A 130 -17.40 -9.83 -4.19
N PHE A 131 -17.06 -10.92 -3.50
CA PHE A 131 -15.68 -11.39 -3.36
C PHE A 131 -15.15 -12.12 -4.59
N GLY A 132 -15.93 -12.18 -5.66
CA GLY A 132 -15.56 -12.86 -6.88
C GLY A 132 -15.68 -14.38 -6.84
N LEU A 133 -16.38 -14.95 -5.86
CA LEU A 133 -16.58 -16.39 -5.69
C LEU A 133 -18.03 -16.80 -5.98
N SER A 134 -18.22 -17.89 -6.74
CA SER A 134 -19.54 -18.49 -6.96
C SER A 134 -19.73 -19.62 -5.95
N ALA A 135 -20.34 -19.30 -4.82
CA ALA A 135 -20.53 -20.25 -3.73
C ALA A 135 -21.92 -20.89 -3.75
N GLN A 136 -21.99 -22.13 -3.31
CA GLN A 136 -23.20 -22.83 -2.87
C GLN A 136 -23.34 -22.66 -1.36
N VAL A 137 -24.54 -22.38 -0.90
CA VAL A 137 -24.80 -22.14 0.52
C VAL A 137 -25.94 -23.03 0.98
N ALA A 138 -25.71 -23.83 2.00
CA ALA A 138 -26.78 -24.62 2.59
C ALA A 138 -26.88 -24.39 4.10
N VAL A 139 -28.10 -24.49 4.63
CA VAL A 139 -28.38 -24.44 6.05
C VAL A 139 -28.99 -25.78 6.44
N GLY A 140 -28.44 -26.39 7.50
CA GLY A 140 -28.86 -27.70 8.04
C GLY A 140 -28.89 -27.71 9.56
N SER A 141 -29.37 -28.82 10.14
CA SER A 141 -29.52 -29.01 11.59
C SER A 141 -28.17 -29.19 12.30
N ASN A 142 -27.15 -29.68 11.59
CA ASN A 142 -25.82 -29.97 12.07
C ASN A 142 -24.75 -29.64 11.00
N PRO A 143 -23.44 -29.61 11.35
CA PRO A 143 -22.35 -29.24 10.42
C PRO A 143 -22.30 -30.14 9.18
N GLU A 144 -22.44 -31.45 9.33
CA GLU A 144 -22.32 -32.41 8.22
C GLU A 144 -23.51 -32.33 7.27
N ALA A 145 -24.73 -32.22 7.79
CA ALA A 145 -25.91 -32.02 6.96
C ALA A 145 -25.82 -30.74 6.13
N ALA A 146 -25.37 -29.61 6.73
CA ALA A 146 -25.14 -28.38 6.04
C ALA A 146 -24.05 -28.52 4.96
N GLN A 147 -22.95 -29.23 5.27
CA GLN A 147 -21.84 -29.46 4.33
C GLN A 147 -22.28 -30.34 3.15
N LEU A 148 -22.95 -31.45 3.42
CA LEU A 148 -23.44 -32.38 2.40
C LEU A 148 -24.43 -31.68 1.48
N ALA A 149 -25.37 -30.92 2.06
CA ALA A 149 -26.32 -30.12 1.28
C ALA A 149 -25.65 -29.03 0.43
N ALA A 150 -24.62 -28.35 0.97
CA ALA A 150 -23.88 -27.31 0.19
C ALA A 150 -23.11 -27.91 -0.99
N ARG A 151 -22.60 -29.13 -0.84
CA ARG A 151 -21.91 -29.85 -1.93
C ARG A 151 -22.87 -30.44 -2.96
N GLY A 152 -24.02 -30.93 -2.49
CA GLY A 152 -24.97 -31.68 -3.33
C GLY A 152 -25.97 -30.81 -4.08
N PHE A 153 -26.41 -29.69 -3.50
CA PHE A 153 -27.41 -28.81 -4.13
C PHE A 153 -26.78 -27.58 -4.72
N ALA A 154 -27.25 -27.20 -5.91
CA ALA A 154 -26.80 -25.98 -6.55
C ALA A 154 -27.49 -24.74 -5.95
N GLY A 155 -26.73 -23.66 -5.75
CA GLY A 155 -27.25 -22.38 -5.31
C GLY A 155 -27.41 -22.27 -3.81
N MET A 156 -28.61 -21.93 -3.33
CA MET A 156 -28.91 -21.74 -1.92
C MET A 156 -30.01 -22.71 -1.48
N THR A 157 -29.75 -23.43 -0.40
CA THR A 157 -30.67 -24.45 0.12
C THR A 157 -30.81 -24.27 1.62
N VAL A 158 -32.03 -24.24 2.10
CA VAL A 158 -32.35 -24.32 3.54
C VAL A 158 -33.12 -25.60 3.75
N LEU A 159 -32.59 -26.47 4.62
CA LEU A 159 -33.22 -27.73 5.01
C LEU A 159 -34.06 -27.51 6.25
N SER A 160 -35.34 -27.86 6.19
CA SER A 160 -36.16 -28.00 7.38
C SER A 160 -35.83 -29.30 8.11
N PRO A 161 -35.87 -29.36 9.45
CA PRO A 161 -35.55 -30.58 10.18
C PRO A 161 -36.39 -31.81 9.74
N ASP A 162 -37.62 -31.58 9.31
CA ASP A 162 -38.56 -32.62 8.91
C ASP A 162 -38.25 -33.22 7.53
N GLU A 163 -37.67 -32.41 6.61
CA GLU A 163 -37.35 -32.82 5.24
C GLU A 163 -35.86 -33.11 5.03
N GLU A 164 -35.03 -32.85 6.03
CA GLU A 164 -33.58 -32.91 5.90
C GLU A 164 -33.09 -34.28 5.43
N THR A 165 -33.54 -35.36 6.10
CA THR A 165 -33.13 -36.71 5.78
C THR A 165 -33.57 -37.12 4.36
N GLU A 166 -34.80 -36.88 3.96
CA GLU A 166 -35.32 -37.25 2.64
C GLU A 166 -34.55 -36.49 1.53
N ARG A 167 -34.28 -35.22 1.73
CA ARG A 167 -33.52 -34.41 0.75
C ARG A 167 -32.06 -34.84 0.64
N LEU A 168 -31.40 -35.14 1.75
CA LEU A 168 -30.01 -35.63 1.77
C LEU A 168 -29.90 -37.03 1.13
N ASP A 169 -30.84 -37.91 1.35
CA ASP A 169 -30.92 -39.25 0.77
C ASP A 169 -30.92 -39.23 -0.77
N SER A 170 -31.52 -38.20 -1.38
CA SER A 170 -31.56 -38.01 -2.83
C SER A 170 -30.23 -37.64 -3.47
N LEU A 171 -29.25 -37.23 -2.68
CA LEU A 171 -27.98 -36.74 -3.19
C LEU A 171 -27.10 -37.85 -3.77
N PRO A 172 -26.33 -37.55 -4.84
CA PRO A 172 -25.37 -38.53 -5.37
C PRO A 172 -24.18 -38.68 -4.41
N ILE A 173 -23.63 -39.90 -4.32
CA ILE A 173 -22.49 -40.23 -3.44
C ILE A 173 -21.26 -39.34 -3.67
N ILE A 174 -21.11 -38.73 -4.84
CA ILE A 174 -20.02 -37.81 -5.15
C ILE A 174 -20.03 -36.54 -4.26
N ALA A 175 -21.20 -36.17 -3.70
CA ALA A 175 -21.34 -35.06 -2.77
C ALA A 175 -20.62 -35.33 -1.44
N LEU A 176 -20.42 -36.60 -1.07
CA LEU A 176 -19.65 -37.03 0.09
C LEU A 176 -18.14 -36.89 -0.10
N ASN A 177 -17.70 -36.62 -1.35
CA ASN A 177 -16.29 -36.53 -1.72
C ASN A 177 -15.45 -37.76 -1.34
N PRO A 178 -15.90 -39.00 -1.72
CA PRO A 178 -15.13 -40.21 -1.45
C PRO A 178 -13.80 -40.22 -2.19
N SER A 179 -12.82 -40.98 -1.70
CA SER A 179 -11.59 -41.28 -2.44
C SER A 179 -11.92 -41.95 -3.78
N LEU A 180 -11.02 -41.80 -4.78
CA LEU A 180 -11.26 -42.36 -6.13
C LEU A 180 -11.52 -43.88 -6.04
N GLU A 181 -10.75 -44.58 -5.23
CA GLU A 181 -10.85 -46.03 -5.04
C GLU A 181 -12.21 -46.45 -4.45
N ILE A 182 -12.68 -45.75 -3.43
CA ILE A 182 -13.98 -45.99 -2.80
C ILE A 182 -15.11 -45.66 -3.79
N ARG A 183 -14.99 -44.57 -4.51
CA ARG A 183 -15.98 -44.19 -5.51
C ARG A 183 -16.13 -45.25 -6.58
N GLU A 184 -15.05 -45.72 -7.19
CA GLU A 184 -15.08 -46.79 -8.17
C GLU A 184 -15.65 -48.10 -7.62
N THR A 185 -15.38 -48.39 -6.34
CA THR A 185 -15.93 -49.58 -5.68
C THR A 185 -17.44 -49.46 -5.46
N LEU A 186 -17.91 -48.30 -4.97
CA LEU A 186 -19.34 -48.03 -4.80
C LEU A 186 -20.09 -48.02 -6.14
N GLU A 187 -19.49 -47.44 -7.19
CA GLU A 187 -20.07 -47.47 -8.55
C GLU A 187 -20.21 -48.91 -9.08
N ARG A 188 -19.22 -49.79 -8.86
CA ARG A 188 -19.28 -51.21 -9.19
C ARG A 188 -20.37 -51.96 -8.43
N TRP A 189 -20.68 -51.55 -7.20
CA TRP A 189 -21.78 -52.09 -6.41
C TRP A 189 -23.14 -51.52 -6.78
N GLY A 190 -23.19 -50.54 -7.69
CA GLY A 190 -24.44 -49.88 -8.09
C GLY A 190 -24.92 -48.84 -7.07
N VAL A 191 -24.12 -48.52 -6.06
CA VAL A 191 -24.41 -47.48 -5.06
C VAL A 191 -24.12 -46.11 -5.64
N ARG A 192 -25.17 -45.34 -5.93
CA ARG A 192 -25.05 -44.02 -6.62
C ARG A 192 -25.59 -42.86 -5.79
N THR A 193 -26.43 -43.15 -4.78
CA THR A 193 -27.08 -42.15 -3.91
C THR A 193 -26.71 -42.35 -2.45
N CYS A 194 -26.87 -41.29 -1.64
CA CYS A 194 -26.71 -41.38 -0.20
C CYS A 194 -27.65 -42.40 0.42
N GLN A 195 -28.91 -42.46 -0.03
CA GLN A 195 -29.89 -43.48 0.41
C GLN A 195 -29.40 -44.92 0.19
N ALA A 196 -28.86 -45.21 -0.99
CA ALA A 196 -28.33 -46.52 -1.30
C ALA A 196 -27.13 -46.89 -0.41
N LEU A 197 -26.28 -45.89 -0.05
CA LEU A 197 -25.15 -46.08 0.87
C LEU A 197 -25.63 -46.32 2.31
N THR A 198 -26.63 -45.54 2.78
CA THR A 198 -27.17 -45.68 4.16
C THR A 198 -27.90 -46.95 4.38
N ALA A 199 -28.44 -47.59 3.33
CA ALA A 199 -29.11 -48.88 3.38
C ALA A 199 -28.14 -50.08 3.56
N LEU A 200 -26.83 -49.90 3.34
CA LEU A 200 -25.85 -50.98 3.48
C LEU A 200 -25.59 -51.31 4.95
N PRO A 201 -25.38 -52.60 5.28
CA PRO A 201 -25.00 -53.00 6.64
C PRO A 201 -23.62 -52.44 7.00
N VAL A 202 -23.53 -51.80 8.17
CA VAL A 202 -22.28 -51.15 8.67
C VAL A 202 -21.11 -52.13 8.76
N ALA A 203 -21.40 -53.38 9.25
CA ALA A 203 -20.36 -54.40 9.39
C ALA A 203 -19.72 -54.77 8.03
N GLN A 204 -20.54 -54.98 7.01
CA GLN A 204 -20.04 -55.31 5.67
C GLN A 204 -19.31 -54.14 5.02
N LEU A 205 -19.79 -52.90 5.29
CA LEU A 205 -19.15 -51.70 4.79
C LEU A 205 -17.77 -51.51 5.44
N SER A 206 -17.67 -51.71 6.77
CA SER A 206 -16.40 -51.66 7.51
C SER A 206 -15.41 -52.73 7.04
N GLU A 207 -15.88 -53.95 6.76
CA GLU A 207 -15.03 -55.06 6.30
C GLU A 207 -14.43 -54.78 4.92
N ARG A 208 -15.17 -54.13 4.00
CA ARG A 208 -14.76 -53.95 2.62
C ARG A 208 -14.15 -52.58 2.31
N LEU A 209 -14.60 -51.51 2.94
CA LEU A 209 -14.15 -50.14 2.73
C LEU A 209 -13.44 -49.53 3.95
N GLY A 210 -13.31 -50.34 5.03
CA GLY A 210 -12.67 -49.87 6.26
C GLY A 210 -13.45 -48.74 6.96
N GLN A 211 -12.77 -48.00 7.81
CA GLN A 211 -13.36 -46.93 8.60
C GLN A 211 -13.83 -45.74 7.73
N GLU A 212 -13.21 -45.55 6.55
CA GLU A 212 -13.62 -44.49 5.63
C GLU A 212 -15.02 -44.76 5.07
N GLY A 213 -15.34 -46.00 4.74
CA GLY A 213 -16.68 -46.39 4.31
C GLY A 213 -17.74 -46.12 5.38
N VAL A 214 -17.46 -46.46 6.64
CA VAL A 214 -18.35 -46.22 7.80
C VAL A 214 -18.55 -44.69 7.97
N ARG A 215 -17.46 -43.91 7.91
CA ARG A 215 -17.53 -42.44 8.00
C ARG A 215 -18.38 -41.85 6.88
N LEU A 216 -18.25 -42.32 5.66
CA LEU A 216 -19.06 -41.86 4.53
C LEU A 216 -20.54 -42.15 4.72
N GLN A 217 -20.86 -43.33 5.33
CA GLN A 217 -22.24 -43.68 5.65
C GLN A 217 -22.83 -42.78 6.75
N GLU A 218 -22.05 -42.46 7.79
CA GLU A 218 -22.46 -41.51 8.84
C GLU A 218 -22.71 -40.13 8.28
N LEU A 219 -21.81 -39.65 7.41
CA LEU A 219 -22.00 -38.37 6.69
C LEU A 219 -23.24 -38.39 5.79
N ALA A 220 -23.51 -39.52 5.10
CA ALA A 220 -24.70 -39.69 4.26
C ALA A 220 -26.00 -39.60 5.05
N ARG A 221 -26.02 -40.10 6.29
CA ARG A 221 -27.17 -39.98 7.20
C ARG A 221 -27.42 -38.57 7.72
N GLY A 222 -26.45 -37.66 7.55
CA GLY A 222 -26.53 -36.32 8.14
C GLY A 222 -26.62 -36.34 9.68
N ALA A 223 -26.29 -37.46 10.32
CA ALA A 223 -26.53 -37.70 11.74
C ALA A 223 -25.22 -37.64 12.54
N SER A 224 -24.46 -36.56 12.44
CA SER A 224 -23.30 -36.38 13.29
C SER A 224 -23.61 -35.50 14.49
N GLY A 225 -23.28 -36.02 15.67
CA GLY A 225 -23.39 -35.27 16.93
C GLY A 225 -22.15 -34.44 17.27
N ARG A 226 -21.21 -34.24 16.33
CA ARG A 226 -20.00 -33.49 16.63
C ARG A 226 -20.27 -32.01 16.81
N ALA A 227 -19.54 -31.40 17.72
CA ALA A 227 -19.52 -29.95 17.85
C ALA A 227 -18.67 -29.31 16.74
N LEU A 228 -19.03 -28.09 16.35
CA LEU A 228 -18.20 -27.25 15.48
C LEU A 228 -16.87 -26.97 16.18
N ILE A 229 -15.77 -27.12 15.46
CA ILE A 229 -14.41 -26.83 15.93
C ILE A 229 -14.05 -25.39 15.47
N PRO A 230 -14.13 -24.38 16.37
CA PRO A 230 -13.92 -23.02 15.95
C PRO A 230 -12.47 -22.79 15.48
N THR A 231 -12.32 -22.18 14.32
CA THR A 231 -11.03 -21.76 13.80
C THR A 231 -10.70 -20.35 14.27
N ILE A 232 -9.46 -20.13 14.72
CA ILE A 232 -8.91 -18.79 14.99
C ILE A 232 -8.27 -18.31 13.70
N ALA A 233 -9.02 -17.50 12.95
CA ALA A 233 -8.52 -16.97 11.68
C ALA A 233 -7.42 -15.93 11.89
N ALA A 234 -6.35 -16.02 11.11
CA ALA A 234 -5.31 -15.01 11.04
C ALA A 234 -5.87 -13.66 10.56
N MET A 235 -5.27 -12.56 11.05
CA MET A 235 -5.62 -11.21 10.61
C MET A 235 -4.65 -10.73 9.50
N GLU A 236 -4.47 -11.54 8.49
CA GLU A 236 -3.59 -11.26 7.37
C GLU A 236 -4.41 -10.85 6.13
N PHE A 237 -4.12 -9.65 5.65
CA PHE A 237 -4.79 -9.08 4.49
C PHE A 237 -3.77 -8.91 3.38
N GLU A 238 -3.65 -9.95 2.57
CA GLU A 238 -2.76 -10.00 1.41
C GLU A 238 -3.53 -10.50 0.19
N GLU A 239 -3.26 -9.87 -0.95
CA GLU A 239 -3.78 -10.25 -2.27
C GLU A 239 -2.60 -10.32 -3.24
N VAL A 240 -2.58 -11.37 -4.05
CA VAL A 240 -1.50 -11.65 -4.99
C VAL A 240 -2.06 -11.81 -6.40
N MET A 241 -1.29 -11.34 -7.39
CA MET A 241 -1.60 -11.51 -8.80
C MET A 241 -0.33 -11.85 -9.57
N GLU A 242 -0.28 -13.03 -10.14
CA GLU A 242 0.73 -13.42 -11.13
C GLU A 242 0.25 -13.04 -12.53
N LEU A 243 1.15 -12.49 -13.34
CA LEU A 243 0.84 -12.00 -14.68
C LEU A 243 1.43 -12.95 -15.73
N ASP A 244 0.60 -13.41 -16.67
CA ASP A 244 1.06 -14.24 -17.79
C ASP A 244 1.97 -13.48 -18.76
N THR A 245 1.77 -12.17 -18.86
CA THR A 245 2.57 -11.25 -19.68
C THR A 245 3.06 -10.12 -18.80
N ALA A 246 4.35 -9.82 -18.88
CA ALA A 246 4.95 -8.74 -18.10
C ALA A 246 4.35 -7.38 -18.48
N VAL A 247 4.08 -6.53 -17.48
CA VAL A 247 3.46 -5.22 -17.64
C VAL A 247 4.48 -4.13 -17.32
N SER A 248 4.67 -3.19 -18.24
CA SER A 248 5.57 -2.03 -18.09
C SER A 248 4.85 -0.69 -18.03
N GLU A 249 3.60 -0.62 -18.52
CA GLU A 249 2.84 0.62 -18.62
C GLU A 249 2.01 0.88 -17.36
N LEU A 250 1.94 2.14 -16.95
CA LEU A 250 1.23 2.56 -15.73
C LEU A 250 -0.29 2.36 -15.83
N GLU A 251 -0.88 2.49 -17.02
CA GLU A 251 -2.33 2.42 -17.18
C GLU A 251 -2.87 1.01 -16.98
N PRO A 252 -2.34 -0.05 -17.65
CA PRO A 252 -2.67 -1.43 -17.33
C PRO A 252 -2.36 -1.79 -15.87
N LEU A 253 -1.20 -1.36 -15.35
CA LEU A 253 -0.84 -1.57 -13.95
C LEU A 253 -1.87 -0.97 -13.00
N SER A 254 -2.35 0.25 -13.26
CA SER A 254 -3.37 0.91 -12.43
C SER A 254 -4.68 0.12 -12.38
N PHE A 255 -5.08 -0.52 -13.48
CA PHE A 255 -6.25 -1.37 -13.52
C PHE A 255 -6.09 -2.62 -12.63
N LEU A 256 -4.90 -3.25 -12.68
CA LEU A 256 -4.57 -4.42 -11.85
C LEU A 256 -4.53 -4.07 -10.36
N LEU A 257 -3.86 -2.95 -10.01
CA LEU A 257 -3.82 -2.44 -8.65
C LEU A 257 -5.21 -2.07 -8.11
N GLY A 258 -6.04 -1.43 -8.93
CA GLY A 258 -7.42 -1.11 -8.57
C GLY A 258 -8.21 -2.34 -8.17
N ARG A 259 -8.02 -3.44 -8.90
CA ARG A 259 -8.66 -4.72 -8.58
C ARG A 259 -8.16 -5.32 -7.28
N LEU A 260 -6.84 -5.38 -7.05
CA LEU A 260 -6.28 -5.88 -5.80
C LEU A 260 -6.75 -5.04 -4.60
N LEU A 261 -6.81 -3.71 -4.76
CA LEU A 261 -7.35 -2.81 -3.75
C LEU A 261 -8.83 -3.04 -3.47
N ASP A 262 -9.66 -3.28 -4.48
CA ASP A 262 -11.08 -3.57 -4.29
C ASP A 262 -11.27 -4.88 -3.50
N GLN A 263 -10.47 -5.91 -3.78
CA GLN A 263 -10.49 -7.17 -3.07
C GLN A 263 -10.03 -7.00 -1.61
N LEU A 264 -8.90 -6.33 -1.41
CA LEU A 264 -8.30 -6.07 -0.10
C LEU A 264 -9.22 -5.23 0.81
N CYS A 265 -9.74 -4.11 0.28
CA CYS A 265 -10.69 -3.25 1.00
C CYS A 265 -12.02 -3.95 1.27
N GLY A 266 -12.46 -4.83 0.36
CA GLY A 266 -13.61 -5.71 0.58
C GLY A 266 -13.43 -6.64 1.78
N ARG A 267 -12.26 -7.27 1.92
CA ARG A 267 -11.90 -8.13 3.06
C ARG A 267 -11.83 -7.33 4.36
N LEU A 268 -11.12 -6.20 4.38
CA LEU A 268 -11.08 -5.29 5.53
C LEU A 268 -12.48 -4.86 5.97
N SER A 269 -13.33 -4.50 4.99
CA SER A 269 -14.72 -4.12 5.26
C SER A 269 -15.56 -5.26 5.85
N ALA A 270 -15.30 -6.51 5.45
CA ALA A 270 -15.97 -7.70 6.01
C ALA A 270 -15.67 -7.87 7.51
N ARG A 271 -14.45 -7.53 7.93
CA ARG A 271 -13.99 -7.60 9.32
C ARG A 271 -14.23 -6.30 10.11
N ALA A 272 -14.97 -5.33 9.54
CA ALA A 272 -15.17 -3.98 10.10
C ALA A 272 -13.86 -3.24 10.40
N LEU A 273 -12.82 -3.47 9.57
CA LEU A 273 -11.50 -2.87 9.66
C LEU A 273 -11.26 -1.87 8.52
N ALA A 274 -10.21 -1.10 8.66
CA ALA A 274 -9.59 -0.25 7.66
C ALA A 274 -8.08 -0.51 7.65
N THR A 275 -7.30 0.26 6.91
CA THR A 275 -5.84 0.17 6.92
C THR A 275 -5.19 1.54 7.02
N ASN A 276 -4.08 1.62 7.75
CA ASN A 276 -3.21 2.79 7.83
C ASN A 276 -1.88 2.57 7.10
N GLU A 277 -1.58 1.35 6.65
CA GLU A 277 -0.41 1.05 5.82
C GLU A 277 -0.76 0.00 4.77
N ILE A 278 -0.39 0.27 3.52
CA ILE A 278 -0.47 -0.70 2.42
C ILE A 278 0.93 -0.88 1.85
N ARG A 279 1.38 -2.13 1.81
CA ARG A 279 2.64 -2.53 1.19
C ARG A 279 2.38 -3.06 -0.21
N LEU A 280 3.13 -2.57 -1.16
CA LEU A 280 3.14 -3.04 -2.54
C LEU A 280 4.50 -3.65 -2.82
N ARG A 281 4.50 -4.92 -3.21
CA ARG A 281 5.68 -5.65 -3.67
C ARG A 281 5.44 -6.13 -5.09
N MET A 282 6.36 -5.84 -5.98
CA MET A 282 6.30 -6.27 -7.38
C MET A 282 7.58 -7.05 -7.72
N GLU A 283 7.42 -8.23 -8.29
CA GLU A 283 8.52 -8.97 -8.88
C GLU A 283 8.67 -8.53 -10.33
N LEU A 284 9.90 -8.18 -10.69
CA LEU A 284 10.22 -7.61 -11.99
C LEU A 284 10.87 -8.67 -12.88
N GLU A 285 10.61 -8.55 -14.17
CA GLU A 285 11.24 -9.37 -15.20
C GLU A 285 12.73 -9.01 -15.31
N ARG A 286 13.58 -10.03 -15.47
CA ARG A 286 15.02 -9.82 -15.71
C ARG A 286 15.27 -9.73 -17.19
N SER A 287 16.14 -8.80 -17.58
CA SER A 287 16.66 -8.78 -18.94
C SER A 287 17.52 -10.03 -19.20
N GLU A 288 17.48 -10.54 -20.43
CA GLU A 288 18.32 -11.69 -20.83
C GLU A 288 19.82 -11.42 -20.62
N GLU A 289 20.26 -10.17 -20.70
CA GLU A 289 21.64 -9.74 -20.44
C GLU A 289 22.07 -9.99 -18.98
N GLU A 290 21.15 -9.87 -18.02
CA GLU A 290 21.41 -10.16 -16.59
C GLU A 290 21.39 -11.66 -16.28
N ILE A 291 20.67 -12.46 -17.06
CA ILE A 291 20.56 -13.91 -16.86
C ILE A 291 21.84 -14.62 -17.33
N PHE A 292 22.48 -14.13 -18.41
CA PHE A 292 23.63 -14.79 -19.00
C PHE A 292 24.98 -14.24 -18.54
N GLY A 293 25.03 -13.23 -17.67
CA GLY A 293 26.27 -12.70 -17.09
C GLY A 293 27.23 -12.10 -18.14
N ILE A 294 26.77 -11.79 -19.35
CA ILE A 294 27.53 -11.16 -20.43
C ILE A 294 27.41 -9.64 -20.30
N GLY A 295 27.89 -9.10 -19.21
CA GLY A 295 27.85 -7.67 -18.91
C GLY A 295 29.26 -7.11 -18.78
N GLY A 296 29.96 -6.88 -19.91
CA GLY A 296 31.05 -5.92 -19.94
C GLY A 296 30.54 -4.56 -19.46
N LYS A 297 31.30 -3.91 -18.55
CA LYS A 297 31.07 -2.58 -18.03
C LYS A 297 30.59 -1.61 -19.11
N LYS A 298 29.29 -1.48 -19.31
CA LYS A 298 28.72 -0.34 -20.04
C LYS A 298 28.71 0.85 -19.08
N LYS A 299 29.58 1.83 -19.39
CA LYS A 299 29.50 3.17 -18.84
C LYS A 299 28.04 3.63 -18.98
N HIS A 300 27.42 3.98 -17.87
CA HIS A 300 26.18 4.75 -17.87
C HIS A 300 26.40 6.01 -18.69
N THR A 301 25.94 5.98 -19.93
CA THR A 301 25.75 7.19 -20.71
C THR A 301 24.48 7.83 -20.19
N ASN A 302 24.62 8.67 -19.17
CA ASN A 302 23.62 9.64 -18.80
C ASN A 302 23.31 10.46 -20.04
N ILE A 303 22.20 10.15 -20.71
CA ILE A 303 21.59 11.06 -21.66
C ILE A 303 21.08 12.22 -20.82
N SER A 304 21.87 13.26 -20.91
CA SER A 304 21.77 14.55 -20.28
C SER A 304 20.37 15.15 -20.43
N ILE A 305 19.58 15.09 -19.34
CA ILE A 305 18.59 16.10 -19.02
C ILE A 305 19.33 17.22 -18.26
N ASP A 306 20.44 17.67 -18.82
CA ASP A 306 21.32 18.65 -18.19
C ASP A 306 21.20 20.02 -18.89
N ARG A 307 19.95 20.41 -19.22
CA ARG A 307 19.71 21.75 -19.78
C ARG A 307 18.68 22.60 -19.01
N MET A 308 18.20 22.13 -17.84
CA MET A 308 17.29 22.94 -16.99
C MET A 308 17.59 22.95 -15.48
N ARG A 309 18.81 22.53 -15.06
CA ARG A 309 19.23 22.63 -13.64
C ARG A 309 20.62 23.22 -13.49
N ARG A 310 20.86 24.42 -14.05
CA ARG A 310 21.91 25.29 -13.49
C ARG A 310 21.22 26.32 -12.60
N GLY A 311 21.17 26.01 -11.32
CA GLY A 311 20.71 26.96 -10.32
C GLY A 311 20.07 26.32 -9.10
N ALA A 312 20.71 25.37 -8.44
CA ALA A 312 20.50 25.06 -7.03
C ALA A 312 21.42 23.91 -6.63
N ALA A 313 22.68 24.24 -6.37
CA ALA A 313 23.52 23.38 -5.56
C ALA A 313 23.64 24.05 -4.20
N SER A 314 23.26 23.40 -3.14
CA SER A 314 23.98 23.39 -1.87
C SER A 314 23.11 22.88 -0.72
N SER A 315 23.70 21.92 -0.02
CA SER A 315 23.52 21.52 1.37
C SER A 315 22.19 20.88 1.79
N ALA A 316 22.18 19.55 1.69
CA ALA A 316 21.47 18.72 2.67
C ALA A 316 22.51 18.03 3.57
N PRO A 317 22.37 18.06 4.90
CA PRO A 317 23.17 17.20 5.77
C PRO A 317 22.57 15.79 5.81
N THR A 318 23.39 14.83 5.48
CA THR A 318 23.23 13.41 5.76
C THR A 318 23.35 13.19 7.26
N ASN A 319 22.29 12.80 7.92
CA ASN A 319 22.36 12.18 9.23
C ASN A 319 22.41 10.67 9.05
N ALA A 320 23.61 10.11 9.28
CA ALA A 320 23.79 8.71 9.56
C ALA A 320 23.61 8.53 11.07
N GLU A 321 22.62 7.79 11.48
CA GLU A 321 22.55 7.25 12.84
C GLU A 321 23.49 6.05 12.92
N ALA A 322 24.47 6.17 13.80
CA ALA A 322 25.29 5.08 14.29
C ALA A 322 24.59 4.51 15.52
N ASP A 323 24.24 3.23 15.47
CA ASP A 323 23.89 2.48 16.67
C ASP A 323 25.03 1.53 17.04
N ASP A 324 25.43 1.67 18.29
CA ASP A 324 26.44 0.89 18.98
C ASP A 324 26.07 -0.59 19.06
N ALA A 325 27.01 -1.44 18.73
CA ALA A 325 26.99 -2.82 19.18
C ALA A 325 28.34 -3.22 19.78
N HIS A 326 28.25 -3.52 21.05
CA HIS A 326 29.34 -4.02 21.88
C HIS A 326 29.97 -5.30 21.36
N SER A 327 31.30 -5.26 21.43
CA SER A 327 32.31 -6.28 21.57
C SER A 327 31.92 -7.56 22.31
N SER A 328 32.31 -8.71 21.73
CA SER A 328 32.95 -9.78 22.51
C SER A 328 33.87 -10.63 21.64
N MET A 329 35.10 -10.78 22.17
CA MET A 329 36.19 -11.61 21.68
C MET A 329 35.87 -13.11 21.68
N GLY A 330 36.51 -13.85 20.79
CA GLY A 330 36.58 -15.32 20.88
C GLY A 330 37.43 -15.96 19.79
N VAL A 331 38.72 -15.96 20.02
CA VAL A 331 39.74 -17.02 19.80
C VAL A 331 39.78 -17.84 18.49
N ALA A 332 40.93 -17.76 17.88
CA ALA A 332 41.46 -18.55 16.77
C ALA A 332 41.68 -20.04 17.10
N SER A 333 41.49 -20.91 16.10
CA SER A 333 42.37 -22.09 15.97
C SER A 333 42.58 -22.48 14.51
N ARG A 334 43.88 -22.71 14.20
CA ARG A 334 44.46 -23.19 12.93
C ARG A 334 44.19 -24.68 12.75
N GLY A 335 44.09 -25.12 11.51
CA GLY A 335 44.17 -26.54 11.15
C GLY A 335 44.03 -26.78 9.65
N SER A 336 45.09 -26.75 8.98
CA SER A 336 45.79 -27.64 8.05
C SER A 336 45.06 -28.21 6.81
N LEU A 337 45.72 -27.97 5.70
CA LEU A 337 45.60 -28.54 4.34
C LEU A 337 45.41 -30.07 4.30
N ARG A 338 44.54 -30.53 3.39
CA ARG A 338 44.86 -31.67 2.47
C ARG A 338 44.15 -31.48 1.13
N ARG A 339 44.97 -31.54 0.09
CA ARG A 339 44.59 -31.72 -1.31
C ARG A 339 44.17 -33.18 -1.54
N SER A 340 43.09 -33.42 -2.25
CA SER A 340 43.01 -34.53 -3.20
C SER A 340 41.95 -34.17 -4.26
N GLY A 341 42.37 -34.20 -5.52
CA GLY A 341 41.53 -33.93 -6.66
C GLY A 341 40.63 -35.11 -7.00
N GLN A 342 39.45 -34.78 -7.49
CA GLN A 342 38.72 -35.65 -8.41
C GLN A 342 37.80 -34.75 -9.27
N THR A 343 38.08 -34.79 -10.56
CA THR A 343 37.23 -34.27 -11.62
C THR A 343 35.92 -35.02 -11.66
N GLY A 344 34.84 -34.31 -11.33
CA GLY A 344 33.48 -34.76 -11.52
C GLY A 344 32.70 -33.63 -12.17
N LEU A 345 32.37 -33.76 -13.44
CA LEU A 345 31.40 -32.93 -14.16
C LEU A 345 30.02 -33.14 -13.51
N THR A 346 29.68 -32.33 -12.53
CA THR A 346 28.32 -32.20 -12.07
C THR A 346 27.70 -31.03 -12.84
N SER A 347 26.79 -31.37 -13.73
CA SER A 347 25.79 -30.45 -14.29
C SER A 347 25.07 -29.73 -13.13
N SER A 348 25.54 -28.54 -12.81
CA SER A 348 24.81 -27.67 -11.88
C SER A 348 23.53 -27.16 -12.57
N ALA A 349 22.38 -27.61 -12.07
CA ALA A 349 21.12 -26.97 -12.39
C ALA A 349 21.23 -25.46 -12.14
N PRO A 350 20.65 -24.61 -12.98
CA PRO A 350 20.73 -23.15 -12.81
C PRO A 350 20.14 -22.79 -11.46
N THR A 351 20.98 -22.29 -10.58
CA THR A 351 20.57 -21.70 -9.32
C THR A 351 19.65 -20.54 -9.66
N LYS A 352 18.35 -20.65 -9.35
CA LYS A 352 17.40 -19.56 -9.52
C LYS A 352 17.91 -18.37 -8.70
N SER A 353 18.55 -17.42 -9.35
CA SER A 353 18.98 -16.18 -8.70
C SER A 353 17.74 -15.43 -8.22
N ALA A 354 17.83 -14.78 -7.04
CA ALA A 354 16.69 -14.08 -6.41
C ALA A 354 16.01 -13.08 -7.37
N PRO A 355 14.68 -12.96 -7.38
CA PRO A 355 13.96 -12.04 -8.27
C PRO A 355 14.35 -10.59 -7.99
N LEU A 356 14.31 -9.73 -9.01
CA LEU A 356 14.42 -8.29 -8.84
C LEU A 356 13.09 -7.78 -8.24
N ILE A 357 13.16 -7.12 -7.08
CA ILE A 357 11.96 -6.75 -6.31
C ILE A 357 11.87 -5.23 -6.23
N TYR A 358 10.71 -4.68 -6.54
CA TYR A 358 10.28 -3.33 -6.18
C TYR A 358 9.37 -3.43 -4.97
N GLU A 359 9.69 -2.73 -3.89
CA GLU A 359 8.89 -2.72 -2.66
C GLU A 359 8.69 -1.30 -2.15
N HIS A 360 7.45 -0.98 -1.80
CA HIS A 360 7.11 0.30 -1.19
C HIS A 360 5.93 0.17 -0.23
N ALA A 361 5.97 0.94 0.87
CA ALA A 361 4.89 1.02 1.85
C ALA A 361 4.24 2.41 1.84
N LEU A 362 2.96 2.46 1.53
CA LEU A 362 2.15 3.67 1.63
C LEU A 362 1.55 3.76 3.03
N ARG A 363 2.08 4.67 3.86
CA ARG A 363 1.57 4.95 5.19
C ARG A 363 0.55 6.07 5.16
N LEU A 364 -0.59 5.85 5.79
CA LEU A 364 -1.71 6.78 5.84
C LEU A 364 -1.82 7.35 7.26
N PRO A 365 -2.07 8.65 7.42
CA PRO A 365 -2.21 9.26 8.74
C PRO A 365 -3.49 8.81 9.44
N LEU A 366 -4.51 8.42 8.69
CA LEU A 366 -5.76 7.89 9.17
C LEU A 366 -6.08 6.56 8.49
N ALA A 367 -6.70 5.66 9.25
CA ALA A 367 -7.15 4.39 8.71
C ALA A 367 -8.27 4.62 7.70
N MET A 368 -8.08 4.18 6.45
CA MET A 368 -9.06 4.27 5.38
C MET A 368 -9.27 2.93 4.67
N ARG A 369 -10.36 2.82 3.91
CA ARG A 369 -10.73 1.64 3.12
C ARG A 369 -11.36 1.98 1.76
N ASP A 370 -11.21 3.24 1.31
CA ASP A 370 -11.65 3.63 -0.03
C ASP A 370 -10.61 3.21 -1.06
N SER A 371 -10.93 2.15 -1.80
CA SER A 371 -10.03 1.60 -2.84
C SER A 371 -9.70 2.62 -3.93
N LYS A 372 -10.63 3.54 -4.25
CA LYS A 372 -10.41 4.58 -5.26
C LYS A 372 -9.43 5.66 -4.77
N ALA A 373 -9.56 6.06 -3.49
CA ALA A 373 -8.63 7.00 -2.87
C ALA A 373 -7.21 6.40 -2.83
N LEU A 374 -7.10 5.15 -2.37
CA LEU A 374 -5.84 4.41 -2.31
C LEU A 374 -5.21 4.23 -3.69
N LEU A 375 -6.00 3.92 -4.71
CA LEU A 375 -5.50 3.80 -6.09
C LEU A 375 -4.93 5.14 -6.61
N ARG A 376 -5.59 6.26 -6.29
CA ARG A 376 -5.07 7.59 -6.67
C ARG A 376 -3.73 7.88 -6.03
N LEU A 377 -3.54 7.52 -4.75
CA LEU A 377 -2.28 7.68 -4.03
C LEU A 377 -1.17 6.79 -4.64
N TRP A 378 -1.49 5.54 -4.96
CA TRP A 378 -0.55 4.63 -5.63
C TRP A 378 -0.15 5.10 -7.02
N ARG A 379 -1.09 5.64 -7.82
CA ARG A 379 -0.77 6.21 -9.14
C ARG A 379 0.22 7.37 -9.01
N LEU A 380 -0.03 8.32 -8.11
CA LEU A 380 0.87 9.45 -7.86
C LEU A 380 2.27 8.99 -7.43
N HIS A 381 2.33 7.95 -6.59
CA HIS A 381 3.61 7.38 -6.17
C HIS A 381 4.37 6.75 -7.34
N LEU A 382 3.71 5.91 -8.14
CA LEU A 382 4.32 5.21 -9.27
C LEU A 382 4.69 6.15 -10.44
N GLU A 383 3.97 7.25 -10.63
CA GLU A 383 4.35 8.33 -11.58
C GLU A 383 5.69 8.97 -11.18
N SER A 384 5.95 9.09 -9.88
CA SER A 384 7.20 9.67 -9.35
C SER A 384 8.33 8.65 -9.24
N HIS A 385 7.99 7.39 -9.01
CA HIS A 385 8.93 6.29 -8.74
C HIS A 385 8.53 5.04 -9.56
N PRO A 386 8.71 5.09 -10.88
CA PRO A 386 8.35 3.95 -11.72
C PRO A 386 9.26 2.74 -11.46
N PRO A 387 8.77 1.50 -11.56
CA PRO A 387 9.59 0.30 -11.52
C PRO A 387 10.60 0.28 -12.68
N ALA A 388 11.79 -0.28 -12.42
CA ALA A 388 12.91 -0.26 -13.36
C ALA A 388 12.75 -1.24 -14.54
N SER A 389 11.91 -2.27 -14.39
CA SER A 389 11.70 -3.35 -15.37
C SER A 389 10.23 -3.77 -15.40
N PRO A 390 9.77 -4.50 -16.45
CA PRO A 390 8.41 -5.00 -16.54
C PRO A 390 8.05 -5.88 -15.33
N ILE A 391 6.80 -5.85 -14.92
CA ILE A 391 6.28 -6.50 -13.72
C ILE A 391 5.68 -7.85 -14.10
N VAL A 392 6.06 -8.92 -13.40
CA VAL A 392 5.55 -10.29 -13.60
C VAL A 392 4.64 -10.76 -12.47
N LYS A 393 4.77 -10.17 -11.27
CA LYS A 393 3.93 -10.51 -10.11
C LYS A 393 3.71 -9.28 -9.23
N ILE A 394 2.51 -9.16 -8.69
CA ILE A 394 2.10 -8.08 -7.80
C ILE A 394 1.56 -8.70 -6.52
N THR A 395 2.10 -8.27 -5.38
CA THR A 395 1.61 -8.62 -4.04
C THR A 395 1.24 -7.33 -3.32
N MET A 396 0.05 -7.30 -2.75
CA MET A 396 -0.44 -6.15 -1.99
C MET A 396 -0.93 -6.60 -0.62
N ALA A 397 -0.33 -6.07 0.44
CA ALA A 397 -0.65 -6.37 1.82
C ALA A 397 -1.13 -5.11 2.56
N ALA A 398 -2.09 -5.26 3.46
CA ALA A 398 -2.60 -4.17 4.28
C ALA A 398 -2.45 -4.47 5.77
N GLU A 399 -1.93 -3.50 6.51
CA GLU A 399 -1.91 -3.55 7.97
C GLU A 399 -3.31 -3.20 8.51
N PRO A 400 -3.99 -4.13 9.22
CA PRO A 400 -5.34 -3.90 9.69
C PRO A 400 -5.37 -2.87 10.83
N ALA A 401 -6.28 -1.90 10.73
CA ALA A 401 -6.50 -0.88 11.74
C ALA A 401 -7.99 -0.73 12.06
N LYS A 402 -8.31 -0.39 13.31
CA LYS A 402 -9.69 -0.08 13.70
C LYS A 402 -10.11 1.27 13.10
N ILE A 403 -11.33 1.33 12.59
CA ILE A 403 -11.91 2.58 12.11
C ILE A 403 -12.15 3.47 13.33
N ARG A 404 -11.53 4.64 13.36
CA ARG A 404 -11.84 5.68 14.33
C ARG A 404 -12.83 6.62 13.68
N PHE A 405 -14.06 6.62 14.17
CA PHE A 405 -15.04 7.63 13.82
C PHE A 405 -14.75 8.86 14.69
N ALA A 406 -14.20 9.90 14.08
CA ALA A 406 -14.18 11.21 14.74
C ALA A 406 -15.61 11.74 14.70
N GLN A 407 -16.30 11.73 15.83
CA GLN A 407 -17.57 12.43 15.96
C GLN A 407 -17.24 13.92 16.10
N SER A 408 -17.44 14.68 15.04
CA SER A 408 -17.34 16.14 15.10
C SER A 408 -18.36 16.67 16.10
N GLY A 409 -17.91 17.44 17.08
CA GLY A 409 -18.81 18.11 18.01
C GLY A 409 -19.75 19.04 17.24
N LEU A 410 -20.99 19.19 17.70
CA LEU A 410 -22.01 20.01 17.05
C LEU A 410 -21.60 21.47 16.83
N PHE A 411 -20.64 21.95 17.62
CA PHE A 411 -20.13 23.34 17.60
C PHE A 411 -18.70 23.48 17.09
N VAL A 412 -18.10 22.39 16.62
CA VAL A 412 -16.73 22.43 16.05
C VAL A 412 -16.85 22.64 14.55
N PRO A 413 -16.06 23.56 13.94
CA PRO A 413 -16.03 23.72 12.49
C PRO A 413 -15.76 22.38 11.82
N LEU A 414 -16.44 22.13 10.68
CA LEU A 414 -16.25 20.89 9.92
C LEU A 414 -14.78 20.73 9.56
N SER A 415 -14.14 19.73 10.14
CA SER A 415 -12.79 19.33 9.73
C SER A 415 -12.83 18.85 8.28
N PRO A 416 -11.81 19.14 7.48
CA PRO A 416 -11.70 18.60 6.12
C PRO A 416 -11.81 17.08 6.17
N ASP A 417 -12.49 16.51 5.18
CA ASP A 417 -12.55 15.07 5.00
C ASP A 417 -11.12 14.50 4.92
N PRO A 418 -10.72 13.62 5.83
CA PRO A 418 -9.33 13.14 5.93
C PRO A 418 -8.82 12.51 4.63
N GLU A 419 -9.70 11.82 3.89
CA GLU A 419 -9.34 11.18 2.62
C GLU A 419 -9.04 12.22 1.54
N LYS A 420 -9.88 13.28 1.47
CA LYS A 420 -9.65 14.39 0.53
C LYS A 420 -8.39 15.19 0.86
N LEU A 421 -8.14 15.37 2.17
CA LEU A 421 -6.94 16.07 2.64
C LEU A 421 -5.68 15.29 2.23
N GLU A 422 -5.63 13.98 2.45
CA GLU A 422 -4.46 13.15 2.10
C GLU A 422 -4.19 13.15 0.59
N ILE A 423 -5.22 13.03 -0.25
CA ILE A 423 -5.08 13.15 -1.70
C ILE A 423 -4.55 14.52 -2.10
N THR A 424 -5.01 15.58 -1.45
CA THR A 424 -4.55 16.95 -1.73
C THR A 424 -3.10 17.12 -1.33
N MET A 425 -2.71 16.62 -0.16
CA MET A 425 -1.33 16.65 0.31
C MET A 425 -0.40 15.86 -0.61
N ALA A 426 -0.82 14.65 -1.04
CA ALA A 426 -0.04 13.83 -1.97
C ALA A 426 0.16 14.56 -3.32
N ARG A 427 -0.88 15.17 -3.87
CA ARG A 427 -0.80 15.96 -5.12
C ARG A 427 0.14 17.15 -4.97
N THR A 428 0.00 17.90 -3.88
CA THR A 428 0.87 19.06 -3.63
C THR A 428 2.32 18.60 -3.43
N GLY A 429 2.54 17.47 -2.74
CA GLY A 429 3.86 16.84 -2.54
C GLY A 429 4.55 16.45 -3.83
N HIS A 430 3.79 16.04 -4.83
CA HIS A 430 4.35 15.77 -6.16
C HIS A 430 4.96 17.01 -6.82
N PHE A 431 4.37 18.19 -6.59
CA PHE A 431 4.87 19.45 -7.18
C PHE A 431 6.01 20.10 -6.38
N VAL A 432 5.91 20.11 -5.05
CA VAL A 432 6.86 20.86 -4.19
C VAL A 432 7.83 19.97 -3.44
N GLY A 433 7.69 18.65 -3.55
CA GLY A 433 8.44 17.65 -2.78
C GLY A 433 7.74 17.27 -1.47
N ALA A 434 7.66 15.97 -1.18
CA ALA A 434 6.95 15.44 0.00
C ALA A 434 7.52 15.94 1.33
N ALA A 435 8.82 16.22 1.40
CA ALA A 435 9.50 16.74 2.59
C ALA A 435 9.12 18.21 2.90
N ASN A 436 8.53 18.93 1.95
CA ASN A 436 8.18 20.34 2.09
C ASN A 436 6.70 20.55 2.49
N ILE A 437 5.95 19.48 2.69
CA ILE A 437 4.53 19.53 3.04
C ILE A 437 4.28 18.86 4.38
N GLY A 438 3.66 19.61 5.28
CA GLY A 438 3.31 19.11 6.60
C GLY A 438 3.04 20.23 7.59
N SER A 439 3.07 19.88 8.87
CA SER A 439 2.99 20.82 9.97
C SER A 439 4.40 21.30 10.34
N PRO A 440 4.62 22.62 10.49
CA PRO A 440 5.87 23.10 11.02
C PRO A 440 5.99 22.73 12.50
N GLU A 441 7.13 22.16 12.87
CA GLU A 441 7.48 21.84 14.24
C GLU A 441 8.70 22.68 14.64
N LEU A 442 8.60 23.38 15.77
CA LEU A 442 9.72 24.16 16.31
C LEU A 442 10.83 23.21 16.74
N LEU A 443 12.05 23.60 16.42
CA LEU A 443 13.23 22.90 16.90
C LEU A 443 13.68 23.51 18.25
N ASP A 444 14.29 22.70 19.09
CA ASP A 444 14.92 23.16 20.34
C ASP A 444 16.26 23.82 20.05
N THR A 445 16.18 25.00 19.43
CA THR A 445 17.33 25.83 19.07
C THR A 445 16.92 27.30 19.06
N HIS A 446 17.89 28.19 19.36
CA HIS A 446 17.72 29.64 19.19
C HIS A 446 18.03 30.15 17.77
N ARG A 447 18.37 29.26 16.83
CA ARG A 447 18.62 29.62 15.43
C ARG A 447 17.35 30.25 14.84
N PRO A 448 17.42 31.50 14.36
CA PRO A 448 16.25 32.19 13.81
C PRO A 448 15.61 31.42 12.67
N LEU A 449 14.27 31.32 12.66
CA LEU A 449 13.47 30.66 11.63
C LEU A 449 13.73 29.15 11.47
N SER A 450 14.34 28.52 12.47
CA SER A 450 14.55 27.06 12.48
C SER A 450 13.26 26.35 12.82
N PHE A 451 12.83 25.50 11.91
CA PHE A 451 11.72 24.57 12.10
C PHE A 451 11.96 23.37 11.17
N ARG A 452 11.34 22.26 11.48
CA ARG A 452 11.24 21.14 10.53
C ARG A 452 9.80 20.94 10.09
N VAL A 453 9.64 20.43 8.89
CA VAL A 453 8.32 20.04 8.40
C VAL A 453 8.10 18.59 8.79
N ARG A 454 7.10 18.36 9.66
CA ARG A 454 6.66 17.03 10.03
C ARG A 454 5.39 16.69 9.26
N ARG A 455 5.23 15.42 8.87
CA ARG A 455 4.00 14.99 8.20
C ARG A 455 2.79 15.37 9.04
N PHE A 456 1.81 16.01 8.41
CA PHE A 456 0.58 16.41 9.07
C PHE A 456 -0.16 15.20 9.65
N ASN A 457 -0.51 15.27 10.93
CA ASN A 457 -1.31 14.26 11.63
C ASN A 457 -2.54 14.94 12.24
N PRO A 458 -3.74 14.77 11.65
CA PRO A 458 -4.93 15.42 12.15
C PRO A 458 -5.38 14.94 13.54
N LEU A 459 -4.87 13.79 14.00
CA LEU A 459 -5.21 13.24 15.34
C LEU A 459 -4.33 13.80 16.47
N ALA A 460 -3.19 14.40 16.14
CA ALA A 460 -2.30 14.99 17.15
C ALA A 460 -2.76 16.37 17.62
N ALA A 461 -3.79 16.94 16.99
CA ALA A 461 -4.30 18.27 17.34
C ALA A 461 -5.14 18.28 18.62
N ASP A 462 -5.66 17.15 19.08
CA ASP A 462 -6.53 17.09 20.25
C ASP A 462 -5.79 17.15 21.60
N ASP A 463 -4.52 16.69 21.65
CA ASP A 463 -3.75 16.67 22.91
C ASP A 463 -3.13 18.03 23.28
N SER A 464 -3.08 18.98 22.34
CA SER A 464 -2.48 20.30 22.54
C SER A 464 -3.48 21.46 22.57
N ALA A 465 -4.77 21.19 22.43
CA ALA A 465 -5.81 22.22 22.42
C ALA A 465 -6.14 22.81 23.81
N GLU A 466 -5.62 22.22 24.89
CA GLU A 466 -5.90 22.72 26.24
C GLU A 466 -5.02 23.92 26.68
N SER A 467 -4.03 24.32 25.89
CA SER A 467 -3.10 25.39 26.31
C SER A 467 -3.30 26.75 25.63
N ILE A 468 -4.30 26.89 24.76
CA ILE A 468 -4.66 28.21 24.19
C ILE A 468 -6.02 28.63 24.72
N SER A 469 -6.18 28.66 26.05
CA SER A 469 -7.30 29.33 26.67
C SER A 469 -6.91 30.76 27.04
N SER A 470 -7.62 31.71 26.41
CA SER A 470 -7.92 33.03 26.95
C SER A 470 -6.76 33.91 27.40
N GLY A 471 -5.80 34.14 26.54
CA GLY A 471 -5.10 35.42 26.58
C GLY A 471 -5.95 36.45 25.83
N GLY A 472 -6.52 37.44 26.58
CA GLY A 472 -7.34 38.47 25.99
C GLY A 472 -6.71 39.07 24.75
N SER A 473 -7.50 39.29 23.71
CA SER A 473 -7.11 40.05 22.51
C SER A 473 -6.73 41.49 22.92
N ALA A 474 -5.52 41.63 23.45
CA ALA A 474 -4.87 42.93 23.45
C ALA A 474 -4.64 43.25 21.97
N LEU A 475 -5.29 44.30 21.49
CA LEU A 475 -4.97 44.89 20.18
C LEU A 475 -3.46 45.18 20.15
N LEU A 476 -2.70 44.26 19.61
CA LEU A 476 -1.29 44.49 19.33
C LEU A 476 -1.24 45.68 18.35
N PRO A 477 -0.33 46.65 18.57
CA PRO A 477 -0.13 47.71 17.63
C PRO A 477 0.18 47.10 16.25
N PRO A 478 -0.19 47.75 15.14
CA PRO A 478 0.09 47.24 13.80
C PRO A 478 1.59 46.96 13.66
N ALA A 479 1.95 45.69 13.70
CA ALA A 479 3.34 45.29 13.50
C ALA A 479 3.63 45.26 12.01
N THR A 480 4.72 45.89 11.59
CA THR A 480 5.24 45.82 10.21
C THR A 480 5.51 44.34 9.88
N ALA A 481 4.86 43.81 8.89
CA ALA A 481 5.04 42.42 8.50
C ALA A 481 6.35 42.19 7.75
N LEU A 482 7.12 41.18 8.14
CA LEU A 482 8.32 40.75 7.42
C LEU A 482 7.97 39.55 6.51
N ARG A 483 8.00 39.78 5.20
CA ARG A 483 7.88 38.68 4.22
C ARG A 483 9.23 38.01 4.04
N VAL A 484 9.37 36.80 4.58
CA VAL A 484 10.60 36.01 4.59
C VAL A 484 10.79 35.28 3.26
N PHE A 485 11.98 35.37 2.68
CA PHE A 485 12.41 34.61 1.50
C PHE A 485 12.93 33.21 1.93
N ARG A 486 12.46 32.16 1.27
CA ARG A 486 12.86 30.77 1.52
C ARG A 486 13.16 30.06 0.21
N PRO A 487 14.42 29.73 -0.07
CA PRO A 487 15.63 30.09 0.70
C PRO A 487 15.91 31.58 0.70
N ALA A 488 16.73 32.04 1.65
CA ALA A 488 17.22 33.41 1.65
C ALA A 488 18.00 33.70 0.35
N MET A 489 17.86 34.89 -0.22
CA MET A 489 18.49 35.21 -1.49
C MET A 489 19.95 35.63 -1.29
N PRO A 490 20.90 35.04 -2.04
CA PRO A 490 22.30 35.49 -1.99
C PRO A 490 22.43 36.96 -2.35
N ALA A 491 23.29 37.68 -1.62
CA ALA A 491 23.54 39.09 -1.85
C ALA A 491 25.03 39.39 -1.88
N ARG A 492 25.38 40.48 -2.53
CA ARG A 492 26.72 41.11 -2.46
C ARG A 492 26.55 42.46 -1.82
N VAL A 493 27.41 42.78 -0.87
CA VAL A 493 27.34 44.03 -0.13
C VAL A 493 28.67 44.77 -0.21
N GLU A 494 28.60 46.05 -0.61
CA GLU A 494 29.70 46.97 -0.52
C GLU A 494 29.57 47.77 0.77
N ALA A 495 30.62 47.73 1.62
CA ALA A 495 30.68 48.48 2.87
C ALA A 495 31.07 49.93 2.62
N ARG A 496 30.66 50.83 3.48
CA ARG A 496 31.05 52.24 3.46
C ARG A 496 32.50 52.36 3.95
N ASP A 497 33.41 52.74 3.05
CA ASP A 497 34.80 53.04 3.41
C ASP A 497 34.86 54.39 4.15
N ASN A 498 34.85 54.35 5.47
CA ASN A 498 35.08 55.56 6.30
C ASN A 498 36.52 55.60 6.78
N ALA A 499 37.46 55.94 5.88
CA ALA A 499 38.89 56.01 6.18
C ALA A 499 39.34 57.30 6.90
N ARG A 500 38.43 58.17 7.41
CA ARG A 500 38.85 59.51 7.91
C ARG A 500 38.26 60.00 9.23
N ASP A 501 37.68 59.18 10.11
CA ASP A 501 37.13 59.72 11.35
C ASP A 501 37.44 58.83 12.55
N THR A 502 38.25 59.39 13.50
CA THR A 502 38.91 58.72 14.62
C THR A 502 38.15 58.87 15.95
N SER A 503 36.86 58.95 16.01
CA SER A 503 36.12 59.06 17.24
C SER A 503 35.56 57.72 17.73
N ARG A 504 35.66 57.47 19.03
CA ARG A 504 35.37 56.19 19.74
C ARG A 504 33.92 55.71 19.64
N GLU A 505 32.99 56.53 19.17
CA GLU A 505 31.58 56.18 18.92
C GLU A 505 31.37 55.52 17.55
N MET A 506 32.38 55.48 16.72
CA MET A 506 32.33 54.98 15.34
C MET A 506 32.71 53.51 15.13
N MET A 507 33.16 52.82 16.17
CA MET A 507 33.51 51.40 16.03
C MET A 507 32.32 50.50 15.66
N SER A 508 31.07 50.92 15.87
CA SER A 508 29.87 50.21 15.42
C SER A 508 29.47 50.50 13.96
N LYS A 509 30.05 51.56 13.34
CA LYS A 509 29.69 51.97 11.95
C LYS A 509 30.68 51.48 10.90
N VAL A 510 31.78 50.86 11.25
CA VAL A 510 32.90 50.54 10.34
C VAL A 510 32.60 49.48 9.31
N ASN A 511 31.45 48.81 9.38
CA ASN A 511 31.02 47.81 8.37
C ASN A 511 29.56 47.96 7.94
N ALA A 512 28.99 49.15 8.03
CA ALA A 512 27.61 49.34 7.57
C ALA A 512 27.50 49.20 6.05
N PRO A 513 26.53 48.44 5.54
CA PRO A 513 26.27 48.32 4.11
C PRO A 513 26.02 49.67 3.46
N ALA A 514 26.68 49.93 2.32
CA ALA A 514 26.47 51.14 1.51
C ALA A 514 25.69 50.86 0.23
N ARG A 515 25.95 49.70 -0.39
CA ARG A 515 25.24 49.23 -1.56
C ARG A 515 25.01 47.75 -1.47
N VAL A 516 23.89 47.27 -1.96
CA VAL A 516 23.49 45.84 -1.92
C VAL A 516 23.07 45.39 -3.32
N TYR A 517 23.61 44.24 -3.74
CA TYR A 517 23.24 43.59 -4.99
C TYR A 517 22.50 42.30 -4.71
N PHE A 518 21.27 42.17 -5.18
CA PHE A 518 20.49 40.94 -5.20
C PHE A 518 19.41 41.02 -6.28
N GLY A 519 18.88 39.86 -6.71
CA GLY A 519 17.86 39.80 -7.74
C GLY A 519 18.27 40.43 -9.09
N GLY A 520 19.59 40.54 -9.36
CA GLY A 520 20.11 41.08 -10.60
C GLY A 520 20.34 42.60 -10.61
N VAL A 521 20.08 43.32 -9.51
CA VAL A 521 20.14 44.79 -9.46
C VAL A 521 20.92 45.27 -8.23
N TRP A 522 21.70 46.35 -8.39
CA TRP A 522 22.30 47.10 -7.29
C TRP A 522 21.33 48.12 -6.72
N GLY A 523 21.23 48.20 -5.39
CA GLY A 523 20.52 49.23 -4.66
C GLY A 523 21.43 50.02 -3.74
N ASP A 524 21.18 51.33 -3.61
CA ASP A 524 21.91 52.19 -2.68
C ASP A 524 21.23 52.19 -1.31
N VAL A 525 22.00 52.05 -0.23
CA VAL A 525 21.48 52.02 1.14
C VAL A 525 21.28 53.44 1.63
N MET A 526 20.01 53.80 1.86
CA MET A 526 19.61 55.14 2.33
C MET A 526 19.64 55.21 3.86
N ALA A 527 19.19 54.17 4.55
CA ALA A 527 19.24 54.05 6.00
C ALA A 527 19.58 52.60 6.40
N ALA A 528 20.31 52.45 7.52
CA ALA A 528 20.71 51.17 8.05
C ALA A 528 20.49 51.13 9.58
N SER A 529 19.86 50.08 10.07
CA SER A 529 19.72 49.76 11.50
C SER A 529 20.36 48.41 11.77
N GLY A 530 21.19 48.33 12.78
CA GLY A 530 22.02 47.15 13.12
C GLY A 530 23.51 47.51 13.21
N PRO A 531 24.45 46.53 13.27
CA PRO A 531 24.17 45.10 13.26
C PRO A 531 23.61 44.59 14.60
N TRP A 532 22.61 43.70 14.51
CA TRP A 532 22.22 42.88 15.64
C TRP A 532 22.94 41.55 15.53
N ARG A 533 23.86 41.29 16.48
CA ARG A 533 24.64 40.08 16.49
C ARG A 533 23.94 39.01 17.27
N SER A 534 23.77 37.83 16.66
CA SER A 534 23.25 36.64 17.31
C SER A 534 24.07 35.41 16.96
N SER A 535 24.17 34.49 17.92
CA SER A 535 24.89 33.23 17.76
C SER A 535 24.27 32.17 18.66
N GLY A 536 24.42 30.91 18.29
CA GLY A 536 23.91 29.80 19.10
C GLY A 536 24.45 28.47 18.62
N ASP A 537 23.96 27.41 19.26
CA ASP A 537 24.30 26.02 18.98
C ASP A 537 25.81 25.75 19.02
N TRP A 538 26.56 26.54 19.84
CA TRP A 538 28.04 26.50 19.96
C TRP A 538 28.54 25.16 20.54
N TRP A 539 27.62 24.36 21.08
CA TRP A 539 27.88 23.02 21.63
C TRP A 539 27.62 21.89 20.62
N THR A 540 27.17 22.21 19.37
CA THR A 540 26.90 21.26 18.29
C THR A 540 28.01 21.30 17.24
N GLU A 541 27.98 20.35 16.31
CA GLU A 541 28.90 20.33 15.16
C GLU A 541 28.61 21.44 14.13
N ASP A 542 27.42 22.06 14.20
CA ASP A 542 26.99 23.13 13.27
C ASP A 542 26.61 24.41 14.04
N PRO A 543 27.61 25.10 14.67
CA PRO A 543 27.36 26.37 15.34
C PRO A 543 27.01 27.46 14.35
N TRP A 544 26.15 28.38 14.74
CA TRP A 544 25.78 29.51 13.90
C TRP A 544 26.13 30.85 14.55
N ASN A 545 26.53 31.83 13.72
CA ASN A 545 26.87 33.18 14.12
C ASN A 545 26.61 34.16 12.98
N GLN A 546 25.73 35.13 13.20
CA GLN A 546 25.27 36.05 12.17
C GLN A 546 25.14 37.48 12.68
N ASP A 547 25.34 38.41 11.78
CA ASP A 547 25.02 39.81 11.98
C ASP A 547 23.81 40.18 11.08
N GLU A 548 22.80 40.84 11.62
CA GLU A 548 21.57 41.24 10.92
C GLU A 548 21.46 42.75 10.83
N TRP A 549 20.91 43.24 9.72
CA TRP A 549 20.56 44.63 9.50
C TRP A 549 19.18 44.76 8.88
N ASP A 550 18.47 45.83 9.22
CA ASP A 550 17.33 46.32 8.47
C ASP A 550 17.80 47.53 7.64
N LEU A 551 17.71 47.41 6.33
CA LEU A 551 18.24 48.41 5.38
C LEU A 551 17.09 48.96 4.54
N GLU A 552 16.98 50.31 4.49
CA GLU A 552 16.20 50.98 3.46
C GLU A 552 17.05 51.08 2.20
N ILE A 553 16.61 50.43 1.12
CA ILE A 553 17.37 50.35 -0.13
C ILE A 553 16.58 51.04 -1.24
N GLU A 554 17.26 51.88 -2.00
CA GLU A 554 16.74 52.56 -3.19
C GLU A 554 17.30 51.90 -4.45
N PHE A 555 16.41 51.41 -5.30
CA PHE A 555 16.75 50.76 -6.57
C PHE A 555 16.43 51.62 -7.76
N PRO A 556 17.28 51.64 -8.81
CA PRO A 556 16.91 52.22 -10.08
C PRO A 556 15.77 51.40 -10.71
N VAL A 557 14.69 52.05 -11.13
CA VAL A 557 13.60 51.38 -11.86
C VAL A 557 14.11 51.14 -13.29
N PRO A 558 14.23 49.88 -13.74
CA PRO A 558 14.59 49.58 -15.11
C PRO A 558 13.51 50.10 -16.05
N ALA A 559 13.90 50.90 -17.07
CA ALA A 559 13.01 51.26 -18.17
C ALA A 559 12.45 49.95 -18.78
N ALA A 560 11.14 49.84 -18.91
CA ALA A 560 10.39 48.64 -19.27
C ALA A 560 10.99 47.95 -20.51
N LYS A 561 11.76 46.89 -20.27
CA LYS A 561 12.02 45.80 -21.21
C LYS A 561 11.53 44.53 -20.57
N GLU A 562 10.71 43.82 -21.32
CA GLU A 562 10.11 42.54 -20.97
C GLU A 562 11.11 41.60 -20.28
N THR A 563 10.95 41.38 -18.99
CA THR A 563 11.70 40.36 -18.24
C THR A 563 10.81 39.70 -17.20
N ASN A 564 10.76 38.42 -17.32
CA ASN A 564 10.32 37.33 -16.42
C ASN A 564 9.40 37.67 -15.22
N ALA A 565 8.32 36.94 -15.14
CA ALA A 565 7.22 36.99 -14.16
C ALA A 565 7.62 37.09 -12.67
N PHE A 566 8.86 36.82 -12.31
CA PHE A 566 9.36 36.87 -10.92
C PHE A 566 9.59 38.29 -10.41
N SER A 567 9.80 39.26 -11.32
CA SER A 567 10.10 40.66 -10.97
C SER A 567 8.84 41.49 -10.68
N ARG A 568 7.68 41.03 -11.11
CA ARG A 568 6.42 41.81 -11.01
C ARG A 568 5.77 41.77 -9.61
N THR A 569 6.00 40.76 -8.81
CA THR A 569 5.31 40.58 -7.51
C THR A 569 5.93 41.43 -6.39
N ALA A 570 7.20 41.77 -6.47
CA ALA A 570 7.87 42.56 -5.43
C ALA A 570 7.71 44.12 -5.63
N PHE A 571 7.37 44.55 -6.82
CA PHE A 571 7.33 45.99 -7.15
C PHE A 571 5.93 46.57 -7.36
N SER A 572 4.86 45.78 -7.39
CA SER A 572 3.57 46.25 -7.92
C SER A 572 2.61 46.89 -6.90
N GLN A 573 2.91 46.93 -5.63
CA GLN A 573 1.99 47.48 -4.62
C GLN A 573 2.34 48.85 -4.05
N THR A 574 3.54 49.40 -4.34
CA THR A 574 3.97 50.73 -3.87
C THR A 574 3.97 51.81 -4.95
N ALA A 575 3.52 51.50 -6.16
CA ALA A 575 3.63 52.43 -7.31
C ALA A 575 2.38 53.26 -7.55
N GLN A 576 1.68 53.70 -6.52
CA GLN A 576 0.63 54.74 -6.63
C GLN A 576 0.97 55.96 -5.77
N LYS A 577 2.00 56.64 -6.08
CA LYS A 577 2.22 58.11 -5.97
C LYS A 577 3.71 58.40 -6.02
N ALA A 578 4.17 58.90 -7.14
CA ALA A 578 5.15 59.97 -7.30
C ALA A 578 6.03 59.74 -8.52
N GLU A 579 6.29 60.81 -9.24
CA GLU A 579 7.28 60.98 -10.30
C GLU A 579 8.72 60.77 -9.79
N SER A 580 9.08 59.57 -9.30
CA SER A 580 10.47 59.23 -9.04
C SER A 580 10.83 57.94 -9.77
N THR A 581 11.83 57.99 -10.58
CA THR A 581 12.46 56.89 -11.32
C THR A 581 13.14 55.86 -10.40
N ARG A 582 12.84 55.85 -9.09
CA ARG A 582 13.49 55.02 -8.09
C ARG A 582 12.46 54.39 -7.13
N ALA A 583 12.60 53.08 -6.88
CA ALA A 583 11.77 52.35 -5.95
C ALA A 583 12.53 52.13 -4.64
N ARG A 584 11.84 52.36 -3.50
CA ARG A 584 12.40 52.10 -2.14
C ARG A 584 11.70 50.98 -1.45
N GLY A 585 12.44 50.21 -0.63
CA GLY A 585 11.92 49.17 0.21
C GLY A 585 12.83 48.88 1.42
N VAL A 586 12.27 48.40 2.50
CA VAL A 586 13.03 48.02 3.68
C VAL A 586 13.24 46.49 3.68
N TYR A 587 14.50 46.10 3.78
CA TYR A 587 14.92 44.69 3.65
C TYR A 587 15.70 44.25 4.87
N ARG A 588 15.45 43.02 5.36
CA ARG A 588 16.30 42.37 6.34
C ARG A 588 17.41 41.60 5.66
N ILE A 589 18.64 42.00 5.96
CA ILE A 589 19.86 41.43 5.40
C ILE A 589 20.69 40.79 6.50
N VAL A 590 21.27 39.65 6.21
CA VAL A 590 22.05 38.86 7.15
C VAL A 590 23.43 38.57 6.59
N ARG A 591 24.46 38.72 7.40
CA ARG A 591 25.81 38.26 7.12
C ARG A 591 26.13 37.06 7.97
N GLU A 592 26.41 35.92 7.36
CA GLU A 592 26.97 34.77 8.06
C GLU A 592 28.43 35.01 8.37
N ARG A 593 28.82 34.99 9.62
CA ARG A 593 30.17 35.36 10.02
C ARG A 593 31.22 34.30 9.74
N ALA A 594 30.81 33.02 9.71
CA ALA A 594 31.71 31.90 9.45
C ALA A 594 32.15 31.88 7.98
N SER A 595 31.23 32.03 7.03
CA SER A 595 31.50 32.06 5.60
C SER A 595 31.81 33.49 5.06
N GLY A 596 31.37 34.52 5.77
CA GLY A 596 31.41 35.91 5.34
C GLY A 596 30.35 36.26 4.28
N GLU A 597 29.50 35.31 3.93
CA GLU A 597 28.47 35.47 2.90
C GLU A 597 27.28 36.32 3.38
N TRP A 598 26.64 36.98 2.42
CA TRP A 598 25.50 37.85 2.66
C TRP A 598 24.25 37.33 2.01
N PHE A 599 23.10 37.49 2.71
CA PHE A 599 21.80 37.04 2.24
C PHE A 599 20.72 38.08 2.53
N VAL A 600 19.78 38.26 1.61
CA VAL A 600 18.52 38.97 1.89
C VAL A 600 17.53 37.96 2.45
N ARG A 601 17.15 38.15 3.72
CA ARG A 601 16.25 37.27 4.43
C ARG A 601 14.78 37.56 4.15
N GLY A 602 14.45 38.83 3.91
CA GLY A 602 13.07 39.23 3.63
C GLY A 602 12.92 40.70 3.36
N VAL A 603 11.68 41.08 3.09
CA VAL A 603 11.25 42.46 2.83
C VAL A 603 10.13 42.82 3.79
N TYR A 604 10.13 44.04 4.29
CA TYR A 604 9.05 44.59 5.08
C TYR A 604 7.94 45.13 4.16
N ASP A 605 6.67 44.75 4.46
CA ASP A 605 5.49 45.24 3.75
C ASP A 605 5.00 46.58 4.30
#